data_fe8de855b56e5619ab59653d1e6f9b99
#
_entry.id   fe8de855b56e5619ab59653d1e6f9b99
#
_cell.length_a   1.000
_cell.length_b   1.000
_cell.length_c   1.000
_cell.angle_alpha   90.00
_cell.angle_beta   90.00
_cell.angle_gamma   90.00
#
_symmetry.space_group_name_H-M   'P 1'
#
loop_
_entity.id
_entity.type
_entity.pdbx_description
1 polymer ?
#
loop_
_entity_poly.entity_id
_entity_poly.type
_entity_poly.pdbx_seq_one_letter_code
_entity_poly.pdbx_strand_id
1 'polypeptide(L)'
;TPVGDLDKVFEAYRDLYSGPQREDSPETGVDMSMGYLYRLVAGCLIAGDLQKVEQGYVFCGEPLTNERPYFAGYLRIPDIPKFMDKLEAISDEWGYLLLWATLFLSVVFGLVLMLLPMIFGWQAFFQRHRGKPGVIVYFLCLGVGYIFVEIAMISKYILCLGNATVSVAILVTGMLLFSGLGSYLSARFVPAARRTIIVVCSSITLLLLFYASYLDRILGMVGLWPYGAKIVFCLLLLFPLALLMGFPFAIGMSTLSRLRKEHFFVWAWGINGSFSVVGSVLVPIISVSLGISTVIVMAAIIYLTALPSFFNLQLPDS
;
A
#
# COMPACT_ATOMS: atom_id res chain seq x y z
N THR A 1 -34.13 13.27 2.82
CA THR A 1 -35.52 12.81 2.57
C THR A 1 -35.95 11.96 3.75
N PRO A 2 -37.12 12.20 4.37
CA PRO A 2 -37.57 11.41 5.51
C PRO A 2 -37.82 9.96 5.10
N VAL A 3 -37.52 9.04 6.00
CA VAL A 3 -37.60 7.57 5.82
C VAL A 3 -38.99 7.08 5.33
N GLY A 4 -40.05 7.85 5.56
CA GLY A 4 -41.39 7.53 5.09
C GLY A 4 -41.62 7.58 3.57
N ASP A 5 -40.73 8.18 2.80
CA ASP A 5 -40.84 8.23 1.34
C ASP A 5 -40.15 7.06 0.63
N LEU A 6 -39.33 6.31 1.33
CA LEU A 6 -38.62 5.12 0.79
C LEU A 6 -39.62 4.00 0.47
N ASP A 7 -40.66 3.81 1.29
CA ASP A 7 -41.67 2.77 1.05
C ASP A 7 -42.48 3.06 -0.25
N LYS A 8 -42.78 4.32 -0.52
CA LYS A 8 -43.45 4.72 -1.74
C LYS A 8 -42.59 4.60 -2.99
N VAL A 9 -41.32 4.94 -2.88
CA VAL A 9 -40.32 4.72 -3.92
C VAL A 9 -40.16 3.23 -4.20
N PHE A 10 -40.24 2.41 -3.15
CA PHE A 10 -40.13 0.97 -3.28
C PHE A 10 -41.35 0.30 -3.88
N GLU A 11 -42.54 0.75 -3.54
CA GLU A 11 -43.79 0.31 -4.19
C GLU A 11 -43.84 0.71 -5.68
N ALA A 12 -43.44 1.94 -6.00
CA ALA A 12 -43.33 2.40 -7.39
C ALA A 12 -42.26 1.61 -8.17
N TYR A 13 -41.13 1.25 -7.55
CA TYR A 13 -40.11 0.38 -8.16
C TYR A 13 -40.62 -1.06 -8.32
N ARG A 14 -41.33 -1.59 -7.31
CA ARG A 14 -41.96 -2.90 -7.39
C ARG A 14 -42.94 -3.01 -8.54
N ASP A 15 -43.79 -2.00 -8.72
CA ASP A 15 -44.80 -1.96 -9.80
C ASP A 15 -44.18 -1.81 -11.21
N LEU A 16 -43.09 -1.07 -11.32
CA LEU A 16 -42.33 -0.93 -12.55
C LEU A 16 -41.66 -2.22 -13.03
N TYR A 17 -41.20 -3.07 -12.07
CA TYR A 17 -40.49 -4.31 -12.37
C TYR A 17 -41.36 -5.57 -12.21
N SER A 18 -42.59 -5.48 -11.72
CA SER A 18 -43.56 -6.56 -11.65
C SER A 18 -44.48 -6.64 -12.86
N GLY A 19 -44.25 -5.82 -13.89
CA GLY A 19 -44.93 -5.92 -15.17
C GLY A 19 -44.68 -7.29 -15.82
N PRO A 20 -45.59 -7.77 -16.71
CA PRO A 20 -45.53 -9.09 -17.30
C PRO A 20 -44.14 -9.29 -17.95
N GLN A 21 -43.47 -10.34 -17.52
CA GLN A 21 -42.20 -10.76 -18.12
C GLN A 21 -42.46 -11.06 -19.59
N ARG A 22 -41.92 -10.24 -20.48
CA ARG A 22 -41.85 -10.58 -21.90
C ARG A 22 -40.83 -11.69 -22.04
N GLU A 23 -41.33 -12.90 -22.17
CA GLU A 23 -40.56 -14.12 -22.37
C GLU A 23 -39.83 -14.20 -23.72
N ASP A 24 -40.07 -13.25 -24.63
CA ASP A 24 -39.57 -13.32 -26.01
C ASP A 24 -38.67 -12.15 -26.37
N SER A 25 -37.41 -12.23 -26.03
CA SER A 25 -36.35 -11.47 -26.73
C SER A 25 -35.03 -12.23 -26.67
N PRO A 26 -34.70 -13.05 -27.68
CA PRO A 26 -33.43 -13.79 -27.69
C PRO A 26 -32.21 -12.96 -28.04
N GLU A 27 -32.29 -11.64 -28.17
CA GLU A 27 -31.20 -10.80 -28.66
C GLU A 27 -30.66 -9.73 -27.69
N THR A 28 -31.26 -9.58 -26.53
CA THR A 28 -30.69 -8.74 -25.50
C THR A 28 -30.20 -9.63 -24.34
N GLY A 29 -28.95 -10.06 -24.41
CA GLY A 29 -28.21 -10.69 -23.30
C GLY A 29 -28.02 -9.75 -22.10
N VAL A 30 -28.95 -8.85 -21.83
CA VAL A 30 -29.10 -8.04 -20.64
C VAL A 30 -29.95 -8.84 -19.67
N ASP A 31 -29.38 -9.52 -19.06
CA ASP A 31 -29.31 -10.38 -17.94
C ASP A 31 -30.40 -10.12 -16.88
N MET A 32 -31.41 -11.01 -16.89
CA MET A 32 -32.39 -11.10 -15.79
C MET A 32 -31.73 -11.34 -14.41
N SER A 33 -30.48 -11.75 -14.38
CA SER A 33 -29.66 -11.94 -13.17
C SER A 33 -29.41 -10.62 -12.46
N MET A 34 -29.14 -9.54 -13.18
CA MET A 34 -28.89 -8.22 -12.58
C MET A 34 -30.14 -7.65 -11.89
N GLY A 35 -31.31 -7.76 -12.53
CA GLY A 35 -32.59 -7.33 -11.92
C GLY A 35 -32.94 -8.10 -10.66
N TYR A 36 -32.65 -9.39 -10.62
CA TYR A 36 -32.82 -10.25 -9.45
C TYR A 36 -31.84 -9.85 -8.35
N LEU A 37 -30.59 -9.60 -8.69
CA LEU A 37 -29.53 -9.19 -7.75
C LEU A 37 -29.88 -7.85 -7.08
N TYR A 38 -30.30 -6.85 -7.86
CA TYR A 38 -30.74 -5.56 -7.32
C TYR A 38 -31.94 -5.68 -6.39
N ARG A 39 -32.90 -6.56 -6.69
CA ARG A 39 -34.04 -6.84 -5.81
C ARG A 39 -33.62 -7.51 -4.51
N LEU A 40 -32.72 -8.48 -4.61
CA LEU A 40 -32.18 -9.20 -3.44
C LEU A 40 -31.43 -8.23 -2.52
N VAL A 41 -30.52 -7.43 -3.08
CA VAL A 41 -29.73 -6.43 -2.34
C VAL A 41 -30.67 -5.39 -1.71
N ALA A 42 -31.63 -4.88 -2.44
CA ALA A 42 -32.58 -3.91 -1.93
C ALA A 42 -33.47 -4.51 -0.81
N GLY A 43 -33.95 -5.74 -0.97
CA GLY A 43 -34.71 -6.45 0.08
C GLY A 43 -33.89 -6.66 1.36
N CYS A 44 -32.62 -6.99 1.22
CA CYS A 44 -31.74 -7.20 2.37
C CYS A 44 -31.30 -5.88 3.03
N LEU A 45 -31.16 -4.79 2.25
CA LEU A 45 -30.94 -3.44 2.78
C LEU A 45 -32.09 -2.99 3.67
N ILE A 46 -33.34 -3.28 3.26
CA ILE A 46 -34.54 -2.92 4.03
C ILE A 46 -34.69 -3.81 5.27
N ALA A 47 -34.38 -5.09 5.14
CA ALA A 47 -34.43 -6.04 6.28
C ALA A 47 -33.27 -5.88 7.27
N GLY A 48 -32.26 -5.06 6.95
CA GLY A 48 -31.04 -4.92 7.76
C GLY A 48 -30.10 -6.14 7.72
N ASP A 49 -30.33 -7.07 6.79
CA ASP A 49 -29.64 -8.39 6.71
C ASP A 49 -28.63 -8.44 5.56
N LEU A 50 -27.88 -7.35 5.34
CA LEU A 50 -26.85 -7.24 4.29
C LEU A 50 -25.80 -8.35 4.38
N GLN A 51 -25.48 -8.81 5.58
CA GLN A 51 -24.50 -9.88 5.79
C GLN A 51 -24.88 -11.20 5.09
N LYS A 52 -26.19 -11.49 4.94
CA LYS A 52 -26.62 -12.70 4.21
C LYS A 52 -26.35 -12.62 2.71
N VAL A 53 -26.46 -11.41 2.14
CA VAL A 53 -26.14 -11.17 0.72
C VAL A 53 -24.63 -11.30 0.52
N GLU A 54 -23.84 -10.67 1.40
CA GLU A 54 -22.38 -10.74 1.33
C GLU A 54 -21.83 -12.15 1.47
N GLN A 55 -22.46 -12.99 2.28
CA GLN A 55 -22.03 -14.38 2.44
C GLN A 55 -22.39 -15.27 1.25
N GLY A 56 -23.51 -14.97 0.58
CA GLY A 56 -23.97 -15.70 -0.60
C GLY A 56 -23.40 -15.19 -1.93
N TYR A 57 -22.81 -13.98 -1.92
CA TYR A 57 -22.29 -13.36 -3.12
C TYR A 57 -20.81 -13.72 -3.33
N VAL A 58 -20.46 -14.09 -4.55
CA VAL A 58 -19.13 -14.59 -4.92
C VAL A 58 -18.08 -13.49 -4.91
N PHE A 59 -18.51 -12.26 -5.21
CA PHE A 59 -17.65 -11.09 -5.18
C PHE A 59 -17.74 -10.40 -3.83
N CYS A 60 -16.63 -9.84 -3.37
CA CYS A 60 -16.64 -8.95 -2.24
C CYS A 60 -17.30 -7.64 -2.65
N GLY A 61 -18.50 -7.38 -2.14
CA GLY A 61 -19.30 -6.17 -2.44
C GLY A 61 -19.15 -5.08 -1.38
N GLU A 62 -18.06 -5.05 -0.62
CA GLU A 62 -17.83 -4.01 0.38
C GLU A 62 -17.80 -2.62 -0.28
N PRO A 63 -18.46 -1.60 0.31
CA PRO A 63 -18.49 -0.27 -0.27
C PRO A 63 -17.09 0.34 -0.28
N LEU A 64 -16.76 1.03 -1.37
CA LEU A 64 -15.56 1.83 -1.46
C LEU A 64 -15.58 2.93 -0.40
N THR A 65 -14.50 3.02 0.35
CA THR A 65 -14.30 4.07 1.34
C THR A 65 -12.98 4.78 1.10
N ASN A 66 -12.78 5.93 1.74
CA ASN A 66 -11.49 6.64 1.71
C ASN A 66 -10.33 5.79 2.25
N GLU A 67 -10.64 4.79 3.07
CA GLU A 67 -9.67 3.83 3.61
C GLU A 67 -9.41 2.64 2.66
N ARG A 68 -10.39 2.29 1.80
CA ARG A 68 -10.32 1.16 0.87
C ARG A 68 -10.70 1.62 -0.55
N PRO A 69 -9.84 2.38 -1.26
CA PRO A 69 -10.21 3.04 -2.49
C PRO A 69 -9.98 2.23 -3.77
N TYR A 70 -9.53 0.96 -3.68
CA TYR A 70 -8.98 0.28 -4.86
C TYR A 70 -10.00 -0.48 -5.71
N PHE A 71 -10.90 -1.28 -5.13
CA PHE A 71 -11.80 -2.14 -5.90
C PHE A 71 -13.22 -2.08 -5.36
N ALA A 72 -14.18 -1.81 -6.24
CA ALA A 72 -15.61 -1.83 -5.93
C ALA A 72 -16.17 -3.26 -5.75
N GLY A 73 -15.53 -4.22 -6.41
CA GLY A 73 -15.83 -5.64 -6.30
C GLY A 73 -14.59 -6.43 -6.69
N TYR A 74 -14.39 -7.59 -6.10
CA TYR A 74 -13.33 -8.50 -6.47
C TYR A 74 -13.70 -9.95 -6.11
N LEU A 75 -13.21 -10.88 -6.92
CA LEU A 75 -13.44 -12.31 -6.70
C LEU A 75 -12.72 -12.76 -5.42
N ARG A 76 -13.44 -13.46 -4.54
CA ARG A 76 -12.84 -14.02 -3.33
C ARG A 76 -11.91 -15.18 -3.69
N ILE A 77 -10.69 -15.16 -3.18
CA ILE A 77 -9.67 -16.18 -3.46
C ILE A 77 -10.17 -17.63 -3.22
N PRO A 78 -10.90 -17.93 -2.14
CA PRO A 78 -11.43 -19.28 -1.90
C PRO A 78 -12.44 -19.76 -2.95
N ASP A 79 -13.07 -18.85 -3.67
CA ASP A 79 -14.13 -19.16 -4.65
C ASP A 79 -13.58 -19.29 -6.08
N ILE A 80 -12.31 -18.94 -6.32
CA ILE A 80 -11.65 -19.06 -7.64
C ILE A 80 -11.83 -20.45 -8.27
N PRO A 81 -11.64 -21.59 -7.55
CA PRO A 81 -11.79 -22.91 -8.16
C PRO A 81 -13.19 -23.18 -8.72
N LYS A 82 -14.23 -22.55 -8.18
CA LYS A 82 -15.62 -22.71 -8.62
C LYS A 82 -15.90 -22.02 -9.97
N PHE A 83 -15.04 -21.09 -10.38
CA PHE A 83 -15.23 -20.23 -11.55
C PHE A 83 -14.14 -20.42 -12.62
N MET A 84 -13.27 -21.41 -12.47
CA MET A 84 -12.19 -21.67 -13.44
C MET A 84 -12.72 -21.81 -14.88
N ASP A 85 -13.88 -22.42 -15.06
CA ASP A 85 -14.49 -22.63 -16.39
C ASP A 85 -15.19 -21.37 -16.94
N LYS A 86 -15.39 -20.33 -16.11
CA LYS A 86 -16.11 -19.10 -16.46
C LYS A 86 -15.26 -17.85 -16.31
N LEU A 87 -13.96 -18.00 -16.15
CA LEU A 87 -13.04 -16.87 -15.93
C LEU A 87 -13.09 -15.84 -17.06
N GLU A 88 -13.29 -16.26 -18.31
CA GLU A 88 -13.39 -15.35 -19.46
C GLU A 88 -14.61 -14.42 -19.36
N ALA A 89 -15.73 -14.89 -18.78
CA ALA A 89 -16.94 -14.11 -18.61
C ALA A 89 -16.83 -13.04 -17.50
N ILE A 90 -15.79 -13.12 -16.64
CA ILE A 90 -15.57 -12.28 -15.48
C ILE A 90 -14.30 -11.41 -15.66
N SER A 91 -13.91 -11.12 -16.90
CA SER A 91 -12.66 -10.42 -17.21
C SER A 91 -12.51 -9.06 -16.52
N ASP A 92 -13.59 -8.36 -16.31
CA ASP A 92 -13.58 -7.03 -15.66
C ASP A 92 -13.22 -7.08 -14.17
N GLU A 93 -13.31 -8.26 -13.54
CA GLU A 93 -13.07 -8.48 -12.12
C GLU A 93 -11.69 -9.08 -11.81
N TRP A 94 -10.84 -9.21 -12.83
CA TRP A 94 -9.50 -9.79 -12.69
C TRP A 94 -8.50 -8.86 -11.99
N GLY A 95 -8.85 -7.61 -11.76
CA GLY A 95 -7.92 -6.63 -11.20
C GLY A 95 -7.23 -7.11 -9.92
N TYR A 96 -7.97 -7.71 -9.01
CA TYR A 96 -7.40 -8.25 -7.77
C TYR A 96 -6.55 -9.51 -7.99
N LEU A 97 -6.96 -10.39 -8.90
CA LEU A 97 -6.18 -11.59 -9.29
C LEU A 97 -4.86 -11.20 -9.97
N LEU A 98 -4.90 -10.17 -10.84
CA LEU A 98 -3.71 -9.62 -11.49
C LEU A 98 -2.73 -9.02 -10.48
N LEU A 99 -3.20 -8.43 -9.38
CA LEU A 99 -2.31 -7.98 -8.30
C LEU A 99 -1.57 -9.15 -7.66
N TRP A 100 -2.23 -10.27 -7.40
CA TRP A 100 -1.57 -11.47 -6.86
C TRP A 100 -0.58 -12.09 -7.84
N ALA A 101 -0.93 -12.14 -9.14
CA ALA A 101 -0.01 -12.58 -10.18
C ALA A 101 1.21 -11.64 -10.28
N THR A 102 0.98 -10.33 -10.21
CA THR A 102 2.05 -9.32 -10.20
C THR A 102 2.92 -9.44 -8.96
N LEU A 103 2.34 -9.74 -7.80
CA LEU A 103 3.10 -10.01 -6.58
C LEU A 103 4.01 -11.23 -6.76
N PHE A 104 3.49 -12.32 -7.29
CA PHE A 104 4.28 -13.51 -7.57
C PHE A 104 5.46 -13.19 -8.51
N LEU A 105 5.18 -12.50 -9.62
CA LEU A 105 6.23 -12.07 -10.56
C LEU A 105 7.24 -11.14 -9.90
N SER A 106 6.81 -10.18 -9.08
CA SER A 106 7.69 -9.25 -8.36
C SER A 106 8.62 -9.97 -7.40
N VAL A 107 8.11 -10.99 -6.70
CA VAL A 107 8.93 -11.83 -5.80
C VAL A 107 9.94 -12.64 -6.62
N VAL A 108 9.52 -13.28 -7.71
CA VAL A 108 10.43 -14.05 -8.58
C VAL A 108 11.52 -13.16 -9.16
N PHE A 109 11.17 -12.02 -9.76
CA PHE A 109 12.14 -11.09 -10.32
C PHE A 109 13.04 -10.47 -9.23
N GLY A 110 12.48 -10.12 -8.06
CA GLY A 110 13.24 -9.63 -6.93
C GLY A 110 14.28 -10.64 -6.47
N LEU A 111 13.92 -11.92 -6.37
CA LEU A 111 14.86 -13.00 -6.06
C LEU A 111 15.92 -13.16 -7.14
N VAL A 112 15.54 -13.15 -8.41
CA VAL A 112 16.49 -13.24 -9.53
C VAL A 112 17.49 -12.07 -9.49
N LEU A 113 17.01 -10.83 -9.33
CA LEU A 113 17.88 -9.66 -9.24
C LEU A 113 18.78 -9.70 -7.99
N MET A 114 18.27 -10.23 -6.88
CA MET A 114 19.06 -10.43 -5.66
C MET A 114 20.14 -11.51 -5.84
N LEU A 115 19.85 -12.57 -6.60
CA LEU A 115 20.80 -13.67 -6.85
C LEU A 115 21.80 -13.34 -7.95
N LEU A 116 21.48 -12.40 -8.85
CA LEU A 116 22.35 -12.04 -9.96
C LEU A 116 23.77 -11.59 -9.54
N PRO A 117 23.96 -10.76 -8.49
CA PRO A 117 25.29 -10.46 -7.96
C PRO A 117 26.02 -11.68 -7.37
N MET A 118 25.29 -12.73 -6.97
CA MET A 118 25.91 -13.98 -6.51
C MET A 118 26.71 -14.68 -7.62
N ILE A 119 26.28 -14.56 -8.87
CA ILE A 119 26.97 -15.16 -10.01
C ILE A 119 28.39 -14.58 -10.15
N PHE A 120 28.53 -13.28 -9.83
CA PHE A 120 29.82 -12.57 -9.92
C PHE A 120 30.62 -12.56 -8.61
N GLY A 121 30.00 -12.84 -7.45
CA GLY A 121 30.60 -12.74 -6.12
C GLY A 121 30.29 -13.91 -5.20
N TRP A 122 30.21 -15.13 -5.73
CA TRP A 122 29.80 -16.36 -5.03
C TRP A 122 30.56 -16.59 -3.72
N GLN A 123 31.88 -16.35 -3.71
CA GLN A 123 32.73 -16.55 -2.53
C GLN A 123 32.37 -15.62 -1.37
N ALA A 124 32.05 -14.35 -1.65
CA ALA A 124 31.67 -13.37 -0.62
C ALA A 124 30.30 -13.67 0.00
N PHE A 125 29.39 -14.29 -0.76
CA PHE A 125 28.07 -14.63 -0.27
C PHE A 125 28.08 -15.78 0.76
N PHE A 126 28.88 -16.83 0.52
CA PHE A 126 28.91 -18.01 1.39
C PHE A 126 29.82 -17.84 2.63
N GLN A 127 30.66 -16.81 2.67
CA GLN A 127 31.40 -16.49 3.88
C GLN A 127 30.44 -16.14 5.02
N ARG A 128 30.60 -16.84 6.15
CA ARG A 128 29.72 -16.69 7.31
C ARG A 128 30.13 -15.47 8.14
N HIS A 129 29.58 -14.30 7.80
CA HIS A 129 29.77 -13.08 8.58
C HIS A 129 28.61 -12.90 9.57
N ARG A 130 28.90 -12.66 10.84
CA ARG A 130 27.89 -12.52 11.92
C ARG A 130 26.90 -11.36 11.68
N GLY A 131 27.34 -10.27 11.08
CA GLY A 131 26.50 -9.09 10.80
C GLY A 131 25.59 -9.21 9.56
N LYS A 132 25.74 -10.25 8.75
CA LYS A 132 25.03 -10.43 7.47
C LYS A 132 23.50 -10.40 7.57
N PRO A 133 22.84 -11.12 8.50
CA PRO A 133 21.38 -11.06 8.62
C PRO A 133 20.91 -9.66 9.02
N GLY A 134 21.68 -8.93 9.81
CA GLY A 134 21.39 -7.53 10.15
C GLY A 134 21.37 -6.62 8.92
N VAL A 135 22.34 -6.77 8.01
CA VAL A 135 22.39 -6.01 6.74
C VAL A 135 21.15 -6.31 5.91
N ILE A 136 20.84 -7.60 5.71
CA ILE A 136 19.70 -8.02 4.88
C ILE A 136 18.39 -7.45 5.43
N VAL A 137 18.10 -7.70 6.71
CA VAL A 137 16.82 -7.26 7.32
C VAL A 137 16.73 -5.74 7.38
N TYR A 138 17.84 -5.06 7.69
CA TYR A 138 17.84 -3.59 7.75
C TYR A 138 17.47 -2.96 6.41
N PHE A 139 18.15 -3.31 5.33
CA PHE A 139 17.87 -2.73 4.01
C PHE A 139 16.54 -3.19 3.41
N LEU A 140 16.08 -4.40 3.74
CA LEU A 140 14.72 -4.87 3.44
C LEU A 140 13.68 -3.97 4.10
N CYS A 141 13.80 -3.74 5.41
CA CYS A 141 12.88 -2.88 6.14
C CYS A 141 12.85 -1.46 5.56
N LEU A 142 13.99 -0.90 5.17
CA LEU A 142 14.04 0.42 4.57
C LEU A 142 13.34 0.45 3.20
N GLY A 143 13.54 -0.58 2.35
CA GLY A 143 12.90 -0.65 1.04
C GLY A 143 11.38 -0.77 1.14
N VAL A 144 10.89 -1.73 1.91
CA VAL A 144 9.45 -1.93 2.10
C VAL A 144 8.82 -0.75 2.84
N GLY A 145 9.45 -0.28 3.93
CA GLY A 145 8.93 0.82 4.72
C GLY A 145 8.80 2.12 3.92
N TYR A 146 9.79 2.43 3.08
CA TYR A 146 9.76 3.63 2.24
C TYR A 146 8.60 3.59 1.25
N ILE A 147 8.45 2.51 0.50
CA ILE A 147 7.41 2.40 -0.52
C ILE A 147 6.00 2.31 0.10
N PHE A 148 5.86 1.70 1.29
CA PHE A 148 4.59 1.67 2.01
C PHE A 148 4.12 3.08 2.36
N VAL A 149 5.03 3.91 2.87
CA VAL A 149 4.74 5.33 3.17
C VAL A 149 4.41 6.08 1.88
N GLU A 150 5.21 5.93 0.84
CA GLU A 150 5.04 6.65 -0.42
C GLU A 150 3.66 6.39 -1.02
N ILE A 151 3.27 5.13 -1.22
CA ILE A 151 1.98 4.79 -1.85
C ILE A 151 0.80 5.15 -0.94
N ALA A 152 0.91 4.94 0.37
CA ALA A 152 -0.15 5.32 1.30
C ALA A 152 -0.38 6.83 1.32
N MET A 153 0.69 7.63 1.31
CA MET A 153 0.59 9.09 1.25
C MET A 153 0.06 9.57 -0.10
N ILE A 154 0.45 8.94 -1.24
CA ILE A 154 -0.14 9.21 -2.56
C ILE A 154 -1.66 9.04 -2.49
N SER A 155 -2.13 7.91 -1.99
CA SER A 155 -3.56 7.59 -1.91
C SER A 155 -4.33 8.62 -1.07
N LYS A 156 -3.80 9.02 0.08
CA LYS A 156 -4.40 10.06 0.94
C LYS A 156 -4.40 11.44 0.26
N TYR A 157 -3.33 11.79 -0.46
CA TYR A 157 -3.23 13.09 -1.14
C TYR A 157 -4.12 13.18 -2.38
N ILE A 158 -4.38 12.08 -3.08
CA ILE A 158 -5.36 12.03 -4.18
C ILE A 158 -6.74 12.48 -3.68
N LEU A 159 -7.15 12.03 -2.50
CA LEU A 159 -8.43 12.41 -1.90
C LEU A 159 -8.49 13.91 -1.55
N CYS A 160 -7.38 14.49 -1.08
CA CYS A 160 -7.32 15.92 -0.72
C CYS A 160 -7.26 16.83 -1.97
N LEU A 161 -6.41 16.48 -2.94
CA LEU A 161 -6.16 17.29 -4.13
C LEU A 161 -7.17 17.05 -5.27
N GLY A 162 -7.90 15.93 -5.24
CA GLY A 162 -8.90 15.57 -6.25
C GLY A 162 -8.31 15.27 -7.64
N ASN A 163 -6.97 15.17 -7.78
CA ASN A 163 -6.29 14.88 -9.03
C ASN A 163 -5.12 13.92 -8.79
N ALA A 164 -5.23 12.71 -9.31
CA ALA A 164 -4.25 11.66 -9.10
C ALA A 164 -2.87 12.01 -9.69
N THR A 165 -2.82 12.53 -10.91
CA THR A 165 -1.55 12.87 -11.58
C THR A 165 -0.77 13.94 -10.81
N VAL A 166 -1.45 15.00 -10.39
CA VAL A 166 -0.83 16.08 -9.62
C VAL A 166 -0.39 15.59 -8.25
N SER A 167 -1.20 14.76 -7.58
CA SER A 167 -0.87 14.19 -6.27
C SER A 167 0.40 13.34 -6.33
N VAL A 168 0.49 12.45 -7.32
CA VAL A 168 1.68 11.62 -7.55
C VAL A 168 2.89 12.49 -7.84
N ALA A 169 2.78 13.46 -8.76
CA ALA A 169 3.89 14.33 -9.13
C ALA A 169 4.43 15.13 -7.93
N ILE A 170 3.55 15.74 -7.14
CA ILE A 170 3.92 16.53 -5.96
C ILE A 170 4.56 15.64 -4.90
N LEU A 171 3.95 14.49 -4.62
CA LEU A 171 4.42 13.62 -3.57
C LEU A 171 5.76 12.97 -3.92
N VAL A 172 5.90 12.37 -5.11
CA VAL A 172 7.16 11.74 -5.54
C VAL A 172 8.28 12.78 -5.58
N THR A 173 8.04 13.96 -6.18
CA THR A 173 9.02 15.04 -6.21
C THR A 173 9.40 15.51 -4.81
N GLY A 174 8.40 15.72 -3.93
CA GLY A 174 8.61 16.11 -2.54
C GLY A 174 9.40 15.06 -1.76
N MET A 175 9.02 13.77 -1.89
CA MET A 175 9.73 12.65 -1.25
C MET A 175 11.19 12.60 -1.67
N LEU A 176 11.49 12.67 -2.98
CA LEU A 176 12.87 12.63 -3.49
C LEU A 176 13.69 13.84 -3.02
N LEU A 177 13.11 15.04 -3.09
CA LEU A 177 13.80 16.27 -2.71
C LEU A 177 14.10 16.31 -1.21
N PHE A 178 13.11 16.03 -0.38
CA PHE A 178 13.26 16.12 1.07
C PHE A 178 14.07 14.95 1.64
N SER A 179 13.89 13.72 1.12
CA SER A 179 14.71 12.59 1.53
C SER A 179 16.16 12.73 1.04
N GLY A 180 16.36 13.29 -0.15
CA GLY A 180 17.69 13.67 -0.64
C GLY A 180 18.39 14.67 0.28
N LEU A 181 17.67 15.71 0.73
CA LEU A 181 18.17 16.67 1.72
C LEU A 181 18.48 15.99 3.05
N GLY A 182 17.60 15.09 3.51
CA GLY A 182 17.81 14.28 4.72
C GLY A 182 19.06 13.41 4.62
N SER A 183 19.26 12.73 3.47
CA SER A 183 20.44 11.95 3.18
C SER A 183 21.72 12.79 3.22
N TYR A 184 21.70 13.96 2.60
CA TYR A 184 22.83 14.90 2.64
C TYR A 184 23.16 15.36 4.07
N LEU A 185 22.15 15.74 4.85
CA LEU A 185 22.33 16.18 6.24
C LEU A 185 22.83 15.03 7.14
N SER A 186 22.45 13.79 6.84
CA SER A 186 22.82 12.61 7.63
C SER A 186 24.33 12.41 7.74
N ALA A 187 25.13 12.89 6.77
CA ALA A 187 26.58 12.79 6.78
C ALA A 187 27.22 13.40 8.05
N ARG A 188 26.61 14.46 8.60
CA ARG A 188 27.08 15.09 9.84
C ARG A 188 26.89 14.22 11.09
N PHE A 189 25.95 13.28 11.04
CA PHE A 189 25.53 12.46 12.17
C PHE A 189 26.10 11.04 12.13
N VAL A 190 26.86 10.67 11.10
CA VAL A 190 27.51 9.37 10.96
C VAL A 190 28.46 9.05 12.14
N PRO A 191 29.16 10.00 12.78
CA PRO A 191 29.96 9.70 13.98
C PRO A 191 29.14 9.12 15.15
N ALA A 192 27.87 9.53 15.25
CA ALA A 192 26.93 9.07 16.27
C ALA A 192 25.82 8.16 15.67
N ALA A 193 26.15 7.35 14.65
CA ALA A 193 25.20 6.59 13.83
C ALA A 193 24.16 5.83 14.67
N ARG A 194 24.58 5.13 15.74
CA ARG A 194 23.69 4.37 16.61
C ARG A 194 22.60 5.25 17.26
N ARG A 195 23.01 6.36 17.83
CA ARG A 195 22.07 7.30 18.47
C ARG A 195 21.16 7.94 17.45
N THR A 196 21.71 8.32 16.30
CA THR A 196 20.96 8.96 15.21
C THR A 196 19.90 8.03 14.66
N ILE A 197 20.22 6.76 14.40
CA ILE A 197 19.23 5.79 13.90
C ILE A 197 18.11 5.56 14.92
N ILE A 198 18.42 5.47 16.22
CA ILE A 198 17.39 5.35 17.27
C ILE A 198 16.45 6.56 17.19
N VAL A 199 16.99 7.77 17.22
CA VAL A 199 16.15 8.99 17.20
C VAL A 199 15.34 9.08 15.92
N VAL A 200 15.97 8.88 14.77
CA VAL A 200 15.32 9.02 13.46
C VAL A 200 14.23 7.97 13.26
N CYS A 201 14.52 6.67 13.45
CA CYS A 201 13.52 5.63 13.25
C CYS A 201 12.37 5.74 14.28
N SER A 202 12.66 6.10 15.52
CA SER A 202 11.60 6.37 16.52
C SER A 202 10.75 7.57 16.12
N SER A 203 11.36 8.65 15.61
CA SER A 203 10.63 9.83 15.14
C SER A 203 9.77 9.51 13.93
N ILE A 204 10.28 8.74 12.96
CA ILE A 204 9.50 8.25 11.81
C ILE A 204 8.30 7.44 12.30
N THR A 205 8.52 6.48 13.21
CA THR A 205 7.46 5.63 13.78
C THR A 205 6.38 6.47 14.45
N LEU A 206 6.76 7.41 15.32
CA LEU A 206 5.81 8.28 16.01
C LEU A 206 5.02 9.16 15.03
N LEU A 207 5.70 9.71 14.02
CA LEU A 207 5.06 10.55 13.02
C LEU A 207 4.10 9.73 12.14
N LEU A 208 4.45 8.50 11.77
CA LEU A 208 3.56 7.60 11.03
C LEU A 208 2.34 7.20 11.84
N LEU A 209 2.48 6.90 13.14
CA LEU A 209 1.36 6.61 14.02
C LEU A 209 0.44 7.82 14.19
N PHE A 210 1.02 9.03 14.28
CA PHE A 210 0.26 10.27 14.29
C PHE A 210 -0.52 10.43 12.96
N TYR A 211 0.11 10.20 11.81
CA TYR A 211 -0.56 10.29 10.51
C TYR A 211 -1.65 9.22 10.34
N ALA A 212 -1.41 7.98 10.76
CA ALA A 212 -2.43 6.93 10.72
C ALA A 212 -3.71 7.32 11.49
N SER A 213 -3.58 8.12 12.55
CA SER A 213 -4.69 8.51 13.42
C SER A 213 -5.38 9.82 13.02
N TYR A 214 -4.61 10.79 12.48
CA TYR A 214 -5.09 12.16 12.33
C TYR A 214 -5.04 12.71 10.91
N LEU A 215 -4.34 12.05 9.97
CA LEU A 215 -4.11 12.58 8.63
C LEU A 215 -5.42 12.91 7.89
N ASP A 216 -6.42 12.04 7.96
CA ASP A 216 -7.71 12.25 7.28
C ASP A 216 -8.45 13.46 7.82
N ARG A 217 -8.40 13.69 9.14
CA ARG A 217 -8.99 14.88 9.77
C ARG A 217 -8.26 16.15 9.32
N ILE A 218 -6.93 16.10 9.30
CA ILE A 218 -6.09 17.23 8.89
C ILE A 218 -6.34 17.57 7.42
N LEU A 219 -6.34 16.59 6.53
CA LEU A 219 -6.62 16.79 5.10
C LEU A 219 -8.05 17.24 4.85
N GLY A 220 -9.02 16.76 5.64
CA GLY A 220 -10.41 17.19 5.58
C GLY A 220 -10.60 18.68 5.90
N MET A 221 -9.86 19.23 6.88
CA MET A 221 -9.90 20.66 7.22
C MET A 221 -9.42 21.56 6.06
N VAL A 222 -8.52 21.06 5.25
CA VAL A 222 -7.90 21.82 4.13
C VAL A 222 -8.72 21.66 2.84
N GLY A 223 -9.74 20.80 2.84
CA GLY A 223 -10.52 20.45 1.65
C GLY A 223 -11.15 21.62 0.91
N LEU A 224 -11.49 22.70 1.61
CA LEU A 224 -12.08 23.92 1.04
C LEU A 224 -11.06 25.01 0.68
N TRP A 225 -9.79 24.80 0.90
CA TRP A 225 -8.76 25.81 0.62
C TRP A 225 -8.51 25.99 -0.90
N PRO A 226 -7.93 27.14 -1.31
CA PRO A 226 -7.47 27.33 -2.69
C PRO A 226 -6.46 26.25 -3.08
N TYR A 227 -6.51 25.80 -4.32
CA TYR A 227 -5.74 24.64 -4.80
C TYR A 227 -4.22 24.77 -4.53
N GLY A 228 -3.63 25.95 -4.81
CA GLY A 228 -2.22 26.19 -4.51
C GLY A 228 -1.87 26.10 -3.03
N ALA A 229 -2.78 26.55 -2.14
CA ALA A 229 -2.58 26.44 -0.70
C ALA A 229 -2.63 24.96 -0.22
N LYS A 230 -3.49 24.12 -0.82
CA LYS A 230 -3.53 22.68 -0.57
C LYS A 230 -2.20 22.01 -0.92
N ILE A 231 -1.61 22.36 -2.09
CA ILE A 231 -0.32 21.82 -2.54
C ILE A 231 0.77 22.16 -1.52
N VAL A 232 0.90 23.43 -1.16
CA VAL A 232 1.91 23.89 -0.18
C VAL A 232 1.72 23.19 1.15
N PHE A 233 0.49 23.07 1.61
CA PHE A 233 0.17 22.37 2.86
C PHE A 233 0.56 20.90 2.83
N CYS A 234 0.23 20.18 1.75
CA CYS A 234 0.63 18.79 1.54
C CYS A 234 2.15 18.62 1.54
N LEU A 235 2.90 19.54 0.91
CA LEU A 235 4.36 19.54 0.94
C LEU A 235 4.93 19.81 2.34
N LEU A 236 4.35 20.76 3.08
CA LEU A 236 4.75 21.03 4.47
C LEU A 236 4.50 19.85 5.40
N LEU A 237 3.38 19.16 5.20
CA LEU A 237 3.05 17.94 5.96
C LEU A 237 3.99 16.78 5.60
N LEU A 238 4.37 16.65 4.32
CA LEU A 238 5.29 15.63 3.84
C LEU A 238 6.73 15.86 4.30
N PHE A 239 7.15 17.14 4.40
CA PHE A 239 8.53 17.55 4.66
C PHE A 239 9.21 16.85 5.84
N PRO A 240 8.66 16.88 7.07
CA PRO A 240 9.32 16.26 8.23
C PRO A 240 9.49 14.76 8.08
N LEU A 241 8.49 14.08 7.53
CA LEU A 241 8.52 12.63 7.32
C LEU A 241 9.57 12.25 6.27
N ALA A 242 9.51 12.86 5.09
CA ALA A 242 10.43 12.55 3.99
C ALA A 242 11.88 12.91 4.34
N LEU A 243 12.09 14.03 5.04
CA LEU A 243 13.42 14.42 5.51
C LEU A 243 14.02 13.34 6.42
N LEU A 244 13.27 12.88 7.42
CA LEU A 244 13.72 11.83 8.34
C LEU A 244 13.97 10.51 7.61
N MET A 245 13.13 10.13 6.64
CA MET A 245 13.28 8.91 5.87
C MET A 245 14.54 8.87 5.00
N GLY A 246 15.16 10.02 4.70
CA GLY A 246 16.44 10.11 4.00
C GLY A 246 17.65 9.65 4.84
N PHE A 247 17.57 9.68 6.18
CA PHE A 247 18.71 9.37 7.04
C PHE A 247 19.08 7.88 7.09
N PRO A 248 18.15 6.93 7.31
CA PRO A 248 18.49 5.55 7.62
C PRO A 248 19.33 4.87 6.55
N PHE A 249 18.99 5.03 5.27
CA PHE A 249 19.73 4.42 4.17
C PHE A 249 21.16 4.95 4.09
N ALA A 250 21.33 6.28 4.12
CA ALA A 250 22.64 6.90 4.03
C ALA A 250 23.56 6.56 5.21
N ILE A 251 23.01 6.54 6.44
CA ILE A 251 23.74 6.13 7.64
C ILE A 251 24.12 4.65 7.58
N GLY A 252 23.21 3.79 7.11
CA GLY A 252 23.48 2.36 6.92
C GLY A 252 24.65 2.13 5.97
N MET A 253 24.63 2.76 4.79
CA MET A 253 25.72 2.67 3.82
C MET A 253 27.05 3.22 4.37
N SER A 254 27.01 4.37 5.00
CA SER A 254 28.21 4.97 5.63
C SER A 254 28.78 4.09 6.77
N THR A 255 27.90 3.39 7.50
CA THR A 255 28.33 2.46 8.55
C THR A 255 29.01 1.24 7.97
N LEU A 256 28.46 0.66 6.88
CA LEU A 256 29.10 -0.44 6.15
C LEU A 256 30.49 -0.06 5.65
N SER A 257 30.66 1.14 5.08
CA SER A 257 31.95 1.65 4.64
C SER A 257 32.97 1.73 5.80
N ARG A 258 32.55 2.33 6.93
CA ARG A 258 33.43 2.45 8.12
C ARG A 258 33.86 1.10 8.69
N LEU A 259 33.00 0.09 8.59
CA LEU A 259 33.29 -1.27 9.03
C LEU A 259 34.09 -2.08 7.99
N ARG A 260 34.52 -1.46 6.88
CA ARG A 260 35.18 -2.10 5.73
C ARG A 260 34.36 -3.27 5.14
N LYS A 261 33.03 -3.17 5.23
CA LYS A 261 32.09 -4.13 4.70
C LYS A 261 31.52 -3.69 3.33
N GLU A 262 32.34 -3.09 2.48
CA GLU A 262 31.93 -2.51 1.19
C GLU A 262 31.39 -3.56 0.21
N HIS A 263 31.81 -4.83 0.37
CA HIS A 263 31.26 -5.94 -0.40
C HIS A 263 29.75 -6.15 -0.20
N PHE A 264 29.16 -5.60 0.87
CA PHE A 264 27.71 -5.61 1.08
C PHE A 264 26.97 -4.45 0.39
N PHE A 265 27.64 -3.48 -0.23
CA PHE A 265 26.98 -2.34 -0.86
C PHE A 265 26.01 -2.75 -1.95
N VAL A 266 26.46 -3.59 -2.87
CA VAL A 266 25.62 -4.10 -3.98
C VAL A 266 24.40 -4.85 -3.43
N TRP A 267 24.61 -5.63 -2.37
CA TRP A 267 23.53 -6.36 -1.69
C TRP A 267 22.54 -5.42 -1.01
N ALA A 268 23.03 -4.41 -0.30
CA ALA A 268 22.21 -3.41 0.36
C ALA A 268 21.29 -2.69 -0.64
N TRP A 269 21.84 -2.27 -1.78
CA TRP A 269 21.09 -1.65 -2.86
C TRP A 269 20.10 -2.62 -3.51
N GLY A 270 20.57 -3.82 -3.85
CA GLY A 270 19.74 -4.85 -4.49
C GLY A 270 18.56 -5.27 -3.62
N ILE A 271 18.78 -5.52 -2.31
CA ILE A 271 17.74 -5.87 -1.36
C ILE A 271 16.73 -4.72 -1.21
N ASN A 272 17.23 -3.51 -0.98
CA ASN A 272 16.36 -2.35 -0.82
C ASN A 272 15.47 -2.14 -2.05
N GLY A 273 16.05 -2.16 -3.27
CA GLY A 273 15.31 -1.99 -4.52
C GLY A 273 14.32 -3.14 -4.79
N SER A 274 14.75 -4.39 -4.68
CA SER A 274 13.88 -5.56 -4.93
C SER A 274 12.68 -5.60 -3.99
N PHE A 275 12.91 -5.35 -2.70
CA PHE A 275 11.82 -5.35 -1.73
C PHE A 275 10.94 -4.09 -1.79
N SER A 276 11.42 -2.97 -2.35
CA SER A 276 10.55 -1.84 -2.70
C SER A 276 9.57 -2.22 -3.81
N VAL A 277 10.00 -2.98 -4.83
CA VAL A 277 9.09 -3.46 -5.88
C VAL A 277 8.05 -4.42 -5.31
N VAL A 278 8.44 -5.38 -4.49
CA VAL A 278 7.50 -6.30 -3.82
C VAL A 278 6.53 -5.51 -2.94
N GLY A 279 7.05 -4.55 -2.18
CA GLY A 279 6.26 -3.68 -1.32
C GLY A 279 5.22 -2.87 -2.08
N SER A 280 5.55 -2.37 -3.29
CA SER A 280 4.61 -1.59 -4.09
C SER A 280 3.35 -2.36 -4.50
N VAL A 281 3.47 -3.66 -4.70
CA VAL A 281 2.33 -4.53 -5.01
C VAL A 281 1.59 -4.98 -3.74
N LEU A 282 2.29 -5.13 -2.61
CA LEU A 282 1.67 -5.47 -1.34
C LEU A 282 0.74 -4.39 -0.81
N VAL A 283 1.06 -3.09 -1.03
CA VAL A 283 0.25 -1.98 -0.52
C VAL A 283 -1.21 -2.05 -0.99
N PRO A 284 -1.53 -2.10 -2.30
CA PRO A 284 -2.92 -2.20 -2.74
C PRO A 284 -3.60 -3.49 -2.23
N ILE A 285 -2.90 -4.64 -2.18
CA ILE A 285 -3.46 -5.89 -1.65
C ILE A 285 -3.87 -5.74 -0.19
N ILE A 286 -3.00 -5.16 0.64
CA ILE A 286 -3.28 -4.91 2.06
C ILE A 286 -4.38 -3.86 2.21
N SER A 287 -4.36 -2.80 1.40
CA SER A 287 -5.33 -1.71 1.49
C SER A 287 -6.74 -2.14 1.13
N VAL A 288 -6.91 -3.10 0.20
CA VAL A 288 -8.22 -3.68 -0.14
C VAL A 288 -8.85 -4.34 1.08
N SER A 289 -8.09 -5.12 1.83
CA SER A 289 -8.62 -5.91 2.95
C SER A 289 -8.60 -5.17 4.28
N LEU A 290 -7.54 -4.41 4.57
CA LEU A 290 -7.28 -3.82 5.89
C LEU A 290 -7.30 -2.29 5.91
N GLY A 291 -7.35 -1.65 4.74
CA GLY A 291 -7.35 -0.19 4.62
C GLY A 291 -5.95 0.45 4.59
N ILE A 292 -5.88 1.68 4.05
CA ILE A 292 -4.63 2.43 3.88
C ILE A 292 -3.99 2.82 5.21
N SER A 293 -4.78 3.17 6.22
CA SER A 293 -4.25 3.52 7.55
C SER A 293 -3.49 2.35 8.17
N THR A 294 -3.91 1.10 7.90
CA THR A 294 -3.17 -0.10 8.32
C THR A 294 -1.80 -0.18 7.64
N VAL A 295 -1.69 0.18 6.37
CA VAL A 295 -0.39 0.23 5.66
C VAL A 295 0.56 1.22 6.33
N ILE A 296 0.06 2.40 6.75
CA ILE A 296 0.87 3.40 7.48
C ILE A 296 1.36 2.83 8.82
N VAL A 297 0.50 2.14 9.56
CA VAL A 297 0.87 1.47 10.82
C VAL A 297 1.90 0.37 10.58
N MET A 298 1.72 -0.44 9.54
CA MET A 298 2.71 -1.46 9.16
C MET A 298 4.07 -0.83 8.81
N ALA A 299 4.09 0.29 8.07
CA ALA A 299 5.32 1.03 7.80
C ALA A 299 6.00 1.49 9.09
N ALA A 300 5.23 1.97 10.08
CA ALA A 300 5.75 2.36 11.39
C ALA A 300 6.43 1.18 12.11
N ILE A 301 5.79 0.00 12.09
CA ILE A 301 6.36 -1.24 12.67
C ILE A 301 7.63 -1.66 11.92
N ILE A 302 7.65 -1.57 10.59
CA ILE A 302 8.81 -1.90 9.77
C ILE A 302 10.00 -0.98 10.10
N TYR A 303 9.80 0.34 10.24
CA TYR A 303 10.87 1.24 10.67
C TYR A 303 11.35 0.95 12.09
N LEU A 304 10.46 0.53 12.99
CA LEU A 304 10.85 0.12 14.34
C LEU A 304 11.70 -1.16 14.31
N THR A 305 11.38 -2.15 13.46
CA THR A 305 12.16 -3.38 13.30
C THR A 305 13.52 -3.16 12.63
N ALA A 306 13.70 -2.06 11.90
CA ALA A 306 15.00 -1.66 11.37
C ALA A 306 16.02 -1.36 12.49
N LEU A 307 15.58 -0.92 13.69
CA LEU A 307 16.48 -0.60 14.82
C LEU A 307 17.33 -1.79 15.30
N PRO A 308 16.76 -2.93 15.74
CA PRO A 308 17.56 -4.07 16.17
C PRO A 308 18.40 -4.63 15.02
N SER A 309 17.92 -4.54 13.78
CA SER A 309 18.66 -4.99 12.61
C SER A 309 19.90 -4.14 12.35
N PHE A 310 19.84 -2.83 12.58
CA PHE A 310 20.99 -1.93 12.49
C PHE A 310 22.05 -2.26 13.55
N PHE A 311 21.67 -2.64 14.77
CA PHE A 311 22.63 -3.04 15.81
C PHE A 311 23.33 -4.35 15.45
N ASN A 312 22.60 -5.30 14.88
CA ASN A 312 23.19 -6.56 14.39
C ASN A 312 24.16 -6.33 13.23
N LEU A 313 23.90 -5.32 12.35
CA LEU A 313 24.81 -4.94 11.29
C LEU A 313 26.19 -4.49 11.82
N GLN A 314 26.22 -3.87 13.00
CA GLN A 314 27.44 -3.37 13.64
C GLN A 314 28.25 -4.44 14.36
N LEU A 315 27.78 -5.68 14.45
CA LEU A 315 28.54 -6.75 15.09
C LEU A 315 29.88 -6.98 14.37
N PRO A 316 30.97 -7.11 15.12
CA PRO A 316 32.28 -7.45 14.53
C PRO A 316 32.26 -8.83 13.91
N ASP A 317 32.96 -8.98 12.80
CA ASP A 317 33.22 -10.27 12.19
C ASP A 317 34.26 -10.97 13.08
N SER A 318 33.87 -12.07 13.70
CA SER A 318 34.76 -12.93 14.52
C SER A 318 35.41 -13.98 13.67
#